data_c41211fc2fba2fb0b0866d71b97545af
#
_entry.id   c41211fc2fba2fb0b0866d71b97545af
#
_cell.length_a   1.000
_cell.length_b   1.000
_cell.length_c   1.000
_cell.angle_alpha   90.00
_cell.angle_beta   90.00
_cell.angle_gamma   90.00
#
_symmetry.space_group_name_H-M   'P 1'
#
loop_
_entity.id
_entity.type
_entity.pdbx_description
1 polymer ?
#
loop_
_entity_poly.entity_id
_entity_poly.type
_entity_poly.pdbx_seq_one_letter_code
_entity_poly.pdbx_strand_id
1 'polypeptide(L)'
;MPDLEYAVIYAAGGGATVLIVLFCWRFFPHYPEKVVQHKKIVLRSRYWLYYALVFMSGARRQIFVVFAGFLMVEKFGYSVAQISTLFLVNAGLNMFLAPRIGRLIGRIGERRALIIEYIGLIFIFASYAFVSDHRYAALLYVLDHLFFAMAIAIKTYFQKIADPRDISATAAVGFTINHIAAVGLPAVLGLIWISSHSVVFLIGAGMAFVSLLLSFLVPRHPDAGMETIDIPGFRSSQTKAARQL
;
A
#
# COMPACT_ATOMS: atom_id res chain seq x y z
N MET A 1 26.67 -2.79 28.58
CA MET A 1 26.95 -3.77 27.51
C MET A 1 25.80 -3.96 26.50
N PRO A 2 24.58 -3.41 26.68
CA PRO A 2 23.55 -3.49 25.62
C PRO A 2 23.97 -2.79 24.31
N ASP A 3 24.77 -1.74 24.38
CA ASP A 3 25.19 -0.97 23.20
C ASP A 3 26.09 -1.76 22.24
N LEU A 4 26.85 -2.73 22.77
CA LEU A 4 27.72 -3.59 21.93
C LEU A 4 26.91 -4.61 21.12
N GLU A 5 25.79 -5.11 21.67
CA GLU A 5 24.90 -6.04 21.00
C GLU A 5 24.19 -5.36 19.80
N TYR A 6 23.71 -4.13 19.98
CA TYR A 6 23.14 -3.38 18.88
C TYR A 6 24.14 -3.05 17.79
N ALA A 7 25.37 -2.65 18.16
CA ALA A 7 26.44 -2.38 17.18
C ALA A 7 26.76 -3.61 16.31
N VAL A 8 26.81 -4.81 16.93
CA VAL A 8 27.04 -6.07 16.21
C VAL A 8 25.89 -6.39 15.26
N ILE A 9 24.64 -6.20 15.69
CA ILE A 9 23.45 -6.45 14.85
C ILE A 9 23.46 -5.53 13.62
N TYR A 10 23.72 -4.22 13.83
CA TYR A 10 23.80 -3.25 12.74
C TYR A 10 24.97 -3.52 11.80
N ALA A 11 26.12 -3.89 12.34
CA ALA A 11 27.30 -4.22 11.53
C ALA A 11 27.07 -5.50 10.70
N ALA A 12 26.47 -6.52 11.29
CA ALA A 12 26.12 -7.75 10.58
C ALA A 12 25.08 -7.51 9.48
N GLY A 13 24.00 -6.75 9.79
CA GLY A 13 22.97 -6.38 8.80
C GLY A 13 23.54 -5.51 7.67
N GLY A 14 24.36 -4.51 8.00
CA GLY A 14 25.06 -3.69 7.01
C GLY A 14 26.03 -4.49 6.16
N GLY A 15 26.82 -5.36 6.76
CA GLY A 15 27.75 -6.27 6.06
C GLY A 15 27.01 -7.20 5.09
N ALA A 16 25.92 -7.83 5.54
CA ALA A 16 25.08 -8.67 4.69
C ALA A 16 24.51 -7.88 3.49
N THR A 17 24.07 -6.65 3.73
CA THR A 17 23.55 -5.77 2.66
C THR A 17 24.63 -5.47 1.63
N VAL A 18 25.84 -5.12 2.07
CA VAL A 18 27.00 -4.88 1.17
C VAL A 18 27.31 -6.11 0.33
N LEU A 19 27.34 -7.29 0.95
CA LEU A 19 27.60 -8.55 0.21
C LEU A 19 26.51 -8.82 -0.84
N ILE A 20 25.24 -8.61 -0.53
CA ILE A 20 24.14 -8.74 -1.48
C ILE A 20 24.28 -7.74 -2.63
N VAL A 21 24.60 -6.48 -2.35
CA VAL A 21 24.80 -5.44 -3.38
C VAL A 21 25.96 -5.82 -4.31
N LEU A 22 27.10 -6.27 -3.76
CA LEU A 22 28.26 -6.70 -4.55
C LEU A 22 27.92 -7.93 -5.41
N PHE A 23 27.18 -8.89 -4.84
CA PHE A 23 26.70 -10.05 -5.59
C PHE A 23 25.77 -9.62 -6.74
N CYS A 24 24.78 -8.78 -6.47
CA CYS A 24 23.88 -8.26 -7.50
C CYS A 24 24.66 -7.48 -8.59
N TRP A 25 25.58 -6.62 -8.19
CA TRP A 25 26.41 -5.87 -9.15
C TRP A 25 27.22 -6.79 -10.07
N ARG A 26 27.74 -7.91 -9.53
CA ARG A 26 28.55 -8.84 -10.31
C ARG A 26 27.74 -9.78 -11.21
N PHE A 27 26.55 -10.21 -10.74
CA PHE A 27 25.80 -11.30 -11.38
C PHE A 27 24.46 -10.84 -11.98
N PHE A 28 24.00 -9.61 -11.71
CA PHE A 28 22.72 -9.16 -12.23
C PHE A 28 22.79 -8.94 -13.75
N PRO A 29 21.92 -9.60 -14.54
CA PRO A 29 21.95 -9.47 -15.98
C PRO A 29 21.55 -8.06 -16.44
N HIS A 30 22.27 -7.54 -17.42
CA HIS A 30 21.90 -6.29 -18.08
C HIS A 30 20.75 -6.55 -19.05
N TYR A 31 19.59 -5.96 -18.77
CA TYR A 31 18.45 -5.99 -19.67
C TYR A 31 18.45 -4.70 -20.51
N PRO A 32 18.49 -4.81 -21.84
CA PRO A 32 18.34 -3.62 -22.71
C PRO A 32 16.95 -3.03 -22.53
N GLU A 33 16.87 -1.71 -22.43
CA GLU A 33 15.60 -0.98 -22.33
C GLU A 33 14.81 -1.20 -23.64
N LYS A 34 13.63 -1.82 -23.53
CA LYS A 34 12.72 -2.02 -24.67
C LYS A 34 12.01 -0.72 -25.06
N VAL A 35 11.80 0.17 -24.09
CA VAL A 35 11.11 1.45 -24.27
C VAL A 35 11.84 2.51 -23.44
N VAL A 36 12.23 3.62 -24.11
CA VAL A 36 12.88 4.74 -23.41
C VAL A 36 11.88 5.40 -22.47
N GLN A 37 12.22 5.40 -21.18
CA GLN A 37 11.39 5.96 -20.13
C GLN A 37 11.54 7.48 -20.05
N HIS A 38 10.47 8.19 -19.68
CA HIS A 38 10.56 9.61 -19.36
C HIS A 38 11.42 9.82 -18.12
N LYS A 39 12.51 10.58 -18.25
CA LYS A 39 13.47 10.88 -17.17
C LYS A 39 12.93 11.93 -16.19
N LYS A 40 11.97 12.75 -16.60
CA LYS A 40 11.38 13.79 -15.75
C LYS A 40 10.14 13.22 -15.04
N ILE A 41 9.95 13.63 -13.78
CA ILE A 41 8.71 13.34 -13.05
C ILE A 41 7.56 14.03 -13.77
N VAL A 42 6.58 13.24 -14.21
CA VAL A 42 5.42 13.76 -14.95
C VAL A 42 4.15 13.33 -14.21
N LEU A 43 3.41 14.32 -13.73
CA LEU A 43 2.07 14.11 -13.16
C LEU A 43 1.05 14.20 -14.30
N ARG A 44 0.55 13.05 -14.75
CA ARG A 44 -0.47 13.01 -15.80
C ARG A 44 -1.86 12.95 -15.17
N SER A 45 -2.69 13.92 -15.48
CA SER A 45 -4.06 14.00 -14.95
C SER A 45 -4.93 12.77 -15.30
N ARG A 46 -4.65 12.10 -16.41
CA ARG A 46 -5.36 10.85 -16.78
C ARG A 46 -5.20 9.72 -15.74
N TYR A 47 -4.10 9.70 -14.97
CA TYR A 47 -3.85 8.68 -13.93
C TYR A 47 -4.34 9.12 -12.53
N TRP A 48 -5.24 10.11 -12.44
CA TRP A 48 -5.71 10.65 -11.18
C TRP A 48 -6.27 9.59 -10.23
N LEU A 49 -7.02 8.60 -10.76
CA LEU A 49 -7.60 7.51 -9.97
C LEU A 49 -6.50 6.64 -9.34
N TYR A 50 -5.45 6.32 -10.11
CA TYR A 50 -4.29 5.63 -9.57
C TYR A 50 -3.63 6.41 -8.44
N TYR A 51 -3.40 7.72 -8.61
CA TYR A 51 -2.81 8.55 -7.55
C TYR A 51 -3.70 8.62 -6.31
N ALA A 52 -5.00 8.74 -6.47
CA ALA A 52 -5.96 8.73 -5.37
C ALA A 52 -5.92 7.39 -4.60
N LEU A 53 -5.92 6.27 -5.31
CA LEU A 53 -5.80 4.94 -4.71
C LEU A 53 -4.47 4.74 -3.98
N VAL A 54 -3.35 5.21 -4.56
CA VAL A 54 -2.01 5.16 -3.92
C VAL A 54 -1.99 6.00 -2.65
N PHE A 55 -2.53 7.22 -2.69
CA PHE A 55 -2.62 8.10 -1.52
C PHE A 55 -3.43 7.44 -0.40
N MET A 56 -4.63 6.96 -0.71
CA MET A 56 -5.50 6.29 0.26
C MET A 56 -4.88 5.01 0.82
N SER A 57 -4.18 4.24 0.00
CA SER A 57 -3.46 3.03 0.43
C SER A 57 -2.31 3.37 1.37
N GLY A 58 -1.50 4.38 1.03
CA GLY A 58 -0.41 4.86 1.88
C GLY A 58 -0.89 5.41 3.21
N ALA A 59 -1.95 6.22 3.17
CA ALA A 59 -2.58 6.81 4.35
C ALA A 59 -3.08 5.76 5.35
N ARG A 60 -3.85 4.77 4.88
CA ARG A 60 -4.35 3.67 5.72
C ARG A 60 -3.22 2.80 6.27
N ARG A 61 -2.18 2.56 5.46
CA ARG A 61 -1.01 1.83 5.92
C ARG A 61 -0.36 2.50 7.12
N GLN A 62 -0.28 3.83 7.15
CA GLN A 62 0.29 4.54 8.28
C GLN A 62 -0.56 4.44 9.54
N ILE A 63 -1.91 4.47 9.39
CA ILE A 63 -2.80 4.22 10.53
C ILE A 63 -2.51 2.85 11.13
N PHE A 64 -2.38 1.84 10.31
CA PHE A 64 -2.08 0.49 10.77
C PHE A 64 -0.68 0.38 11.38
N VAL A 65 0.37 0.76 10.66
CA VAL A 65 1.76 0.57 11.09
C VAL A 65 2.06 1.31 12.39
N VAL A 66 1.56 2.54 12.52
CA VAL A 66 1.83 3.37 13.69
C VAL A 66 0.83 3.07 14.80
N PHE A 67 -0.46 3.24 14.54
CA PHE A 67 -1.47 3.29 15.60
C PHE A 67 -1.95 1.90 16.06
N ALA A 68 -1.96 0.88 15.19
CA ALA A 68 -2.22 -0.47 15.66
C ALA A 68 -1.08 -0.97 16.56
N GLY A 69 0.18 -0.66 16.23
CA GLY A 69 1.32 -0.92 17.09
C GLY A 69 1.21 -0.19 18.43
N PHE A 70 0.87 1.10 18.44
CA PHE A 70 0.65 1.88 19.66
C PHE A 70 -0.48 1.29 20.51
N LEU A 71 -1.61 0.94 19.90
CA LEU A 71 -2.73 0.32 20.62
C LEU A 71 -2.32 -0.95 21.34
N MET A 72 -1.52 -1.79 20.68
CA MET A 72 -1.06 -3.06 21.26
C MET A 72 -0.14 -2.84 22.46
N VAL A 73 0.75 -1.84 22.39
CA VAL A 73 1.64 -1.50 23.52
C VAL A 73 0.86 -0.80 24.64
N GLU A 74 0.15 0.26 24.31
CA GLU A 74 -0.43 1.19 25.27
C GLU A 74 -1.65 0.60 25.97
N LYS A 75 -2.57 0.00 25.20
CA LYS A 75 -3.83 -0.55 25.73
C LYS A 75 -3.70 -1.99 26.23
N PHE A 76 -2.91 -2.81 25.52
CA PHE A 76 -2.84 -4.25 25.81
C PHE A 76 -1.51 -4.71 26.43
N GLY A 77 -0.54 -3.80 26.63
CA GLY A 77 0.71 -4.10 27.29
C GLY A 77 1.64 -5.06 26.54
N TYR A 78 1.54 -5.10 25.20
CA TYR A 78 2.41 -5.94 24.40
C TYR A 78 3.87 -5.50 24.55
N SER A 79 4.75 -6.47 24.77
CA SER A 79 6.18 -6.24 24.77
C SER A 79 6.71 -6.06 23.34
N VAL A 80 7.88 -5.44 23.23
CA VAL A 80 8.60 -5.30 21.95
C VAL A 80 8.81 -6.66 21.28
N ALA A 81 9.14 -7.69 22.06
CA ALA A 81 9.33 -9.06 21.55
C ALA A 81 8.04 -9.64 20.93
N GLN A 82 6.89 -9.42 21.57
CA GLN A 82 5.60 -9.89 21.05
C GLN A 82 5.22 -9.16 19.75
N ILE A 83 5.41 -7.85 19.66
CA ILE A 83 5.17 -7.09 18.42
C ILE A 83 6.13 -7.53 17.33
N SER A 84 7.43 -7.68 17.63
CA SER A 84 8.41 -8.19 16.67
C SER A 84 8.04 -9.58 16.15
N THR A 85 7.51 -10.44 17.02
CA THR A 85 7.00 -11.76 16.61
C THR A 85 5.83 -11.64 15.64
N LEU A 86 4.88 -10.73 15.89
CA LEU A 86 3.76 -10.49 14.95
C LEU A 86 4.25 -9.95 13.59
N PHE A 87 5.24 -9.05 13.59
CA PHE A 87 5.88 -8.61 12.34
C PHE A 87 6.52 -9.80 11.60
N LEU A 88 7.21 -10.67 12.31
CA LEU A 88 7.84 -11.84 11.71
C LEU A 88 6.81 -12.82 11.14
N VAL A 89 5.72 -13.06 11.88
CA VAL A 89 4.59 -13.88 11.41
C VAL A 89 4.01 -13.27 10.12
N ASN A 90 3.75 -11.96 10.11
CA ASN A 90 3.23 -11.27 8.94
C ASN A 90 4.20 -11.34 7.74
N ALA A 91 5.51 -11.17 7.98
CA ALA A 91 6.52 -11.30 6.94
C ALA A 91 6.55 -12.72 6.35
N GLY A 92 6.50 -13.74 7.22
CA GLY A 92 6.42 -15.14 6.82
C GLY A 92 5.15 -15.45 6.02
N LEU A 93 3.99 -15.03 6.52
CA LEU A 93 2.72 -15.20 5.81
C LEU A 93 2.75 -14.51 4.44
N ASN A 94 3.27 -13.28 4.38
CA ASN A 94 3.35 -12.54 3.12
C ASN A 94 4.26 -13.25 2.10
N MET A 95 5.38 -13.82 2.53
CA MET A 95 6.28 -14.58 1.65
C MET A 95 5.55 -15.75 0.95
N PHE A 96 4.70 -16.48 1.67
CA PHE A 96 3.96 -17.61 1.10
C PHE A 96 2.66 -17.19 0.39
N LEU A 97 2.00 -16.15 0.86
CA LEU A 97 0.68 -15.75 0.34
C LEU A 97 0.77 -14.74 -0.81
N ALA A 98 1.79 -13.88 -0.88
CA ALA A 98 1.89 -12.89 -1.95
C ALA A 98 1.83 -13.49 -3.37
N PRO A 99 2.51 -14.62 -3.69
CA PRO A 99 2.36 -15.24 -5.01
C PRO A 99 0.97 -15.81 -5.26
N ARG A 100 0.28 -16.27 -4.21
CA ARG A 100 -1.10 -16.78 -4.32
C ARG A 100 -2.10 -15.65 -4.53
N ILE A 101 -1.91 -14.54 -3.80
CA ILE A 101 -2.71 -13.32 -3.94
C ILE A 101 -2.51 -12.73 -5.34
N GLY A 102 -1.28 -12.66 -5.85
CA GLY A 102 -1.04 -12.23 -7.22
C GLY A 102 -1.77 -13.07 -8.27
N ARG A 103 -1.78 -14.41 -8.11
CA ARG A 103 -2.55 -15.31 -8.99
C ARG A 103 -4.06 -15.13 -8.84
N LEU A 104 -4.54 -14.90 -7.62
CA LEU A 104 -5.94 -14.60 -7.36
C LEU A 104 -6.37 -13.31 -8.08
N ILE A 105 -5.59 -12.22 -7.92
CA ILE A 105 -5.83 -10.94 -8.61
C ILE A 105 -5.90 -11.15 -10.13
N GLY A 106 -4.96 -11.94 -10.69
CA GLY A 106 -4.97 -12.28 -12.11
C GLY A 106 -6.25 -13.02 -12.57
N ARG A 107 -6.90 -13.78 -11.68
CA ARG A 107 -8.15 -14.53 -11.98
C ARG A 107 -9.41 -13.70 -11.81
N ILE A 108 -9.51 -12.95 -10.71
CA ILE A 108 -10.73 -12.19 -10.37
C ILE A 108 -10.75 -10.77 -10.94
N GLY A 109 -9.58 -10.25 -11.34
CA GLY A 109 -9.37 -8.89 -11.81
C GLY A 109 -9.11 -7.89 -10.70
N GLU A 110 -8.44 -6.79 -11.04
CA GLU A 110 -7.97 -5.75 -10.11
C GLU A 110 -9.13 -5.09 -9.35
N ARG A 111 -10.22 -4.75 -10.06
CA ARG A 111 -11.39 -4.10 -9.45
C ARG A 111 -12.00 -4.96 -8.33
N ARG A 112 -12.22 -6.25 -8.56
CA ARG A 112 -12.78 -7.14 -7.54
C ARG A 112 -11.84 -7.34 -6.37
N ALA A 113 -10.54 -7.46 -6.64
CA ALA A 113 -9.53 -7.57 -5.61
C ALA A 113 -9.53 -6.35 -4.68
N LEU A 114 -9.56 -5.14 -5.24
CA LEU A 114 -9.63 -3.89 -4.47
C LEU A 114 -10.93 -3.77 -3.66
N ILE A 115 -12.06 -4.17 -4.23
CA ILE A 115 -13.34 -4.19 -3.50
C ILE A 115 -13.26 -5.12 -2.28
N ILE A 116 -12.74 -6.34 -2.45
CA ILE A 116 -12.56 -7.30 -1.35
C ILE A 116 -11.62 -6.75 -0.29
N GLU A 117 -10.47 -6.18 -0.70
CA GLU A 117 -9.52 -5.53 0.20
C GLU A 117 -10.20 -4.46 1.05
N TYR A 118 -10.91 -3.53 0.40
CA TYR A 118 -11.46 -2.38 1.11
C TYR A 118 -12.63 -2.73 2.02
N ILE A 119 -13.47 -3.68 1.62
CA ILE A 119 -14.51 -4.22 2.51
C ILE A 119 -13.86 -4.85 3.76
N GLY A 120 -12.85 -5.70 3.56
CA GLY A 120 -12.13 -6.31 4.68
C GLY A 120 -11.49 -5.27 5.61
N LEU A 121 -10.83 -4.25 5.04
CA LEU A 121 -10.18 -3.19 5.82
C LEU A 121 -11.18 -2.29 6.56
N ILE A 122 -12.37 -2.02 6.01
CA ILE A 122 -13.44 -1.29 6.72
C ILE A 122 -13.79 -2.06 8.01
N PHE A 123 -14.05 -3.37 7.90
CA PHE A 123 -14.37 -4.19 9.07
C PHE A 123 -13.22 -4.26 10.07
N ILE A 124 -11.98 -4.39 9.61
CA ILE A 124 -10.80 -4.47 10.48
C ILE A 124 -10.62 -3.16 11.24
N PHE A 125 -10.62 -2.02 10.57
CA PHE A 125 -10.47 -0.72 11.22
C PHE A 125 -11.64 -0.41 12.16
N ALA A 126 -12.88 -0.71 11.77
CA ALA A 126 -14.02 -0.58 12.66
C ALA A 126 -13.89 -1.48 13.90
N SER A 127 -13.40 -2.70 13.74
CA SER A 127 -13.15 -3.62 14.85
C SER A 127 -12.06 -3.11 15.79
N TYR A 128 -10.99 -2.52 15.28
CA TYR A 128 -9.95 -1.89 16.09
C TYR A 128 -10.48 -0.75 16.96
N ALA A 129 -11.46 0.02 16.46
CA ALA A 129 -12.05 1.11 17.23
C ALA A 129 -12.72 0.64 18.53
N PHE A 130 -13.20 -0.62 18.59
CA PHE A 130 -13.96 -1.18 19.70
C PHE A 130 -13.32 -2.40 20.34
N VAL A 131 -12.13 -2.83 19.89
CA VAL A 131 -11.46 -4.02 20.42
C VAL A 131 -11.10 -3.83 21.88
N SER A 132 -11.46 -4.83 22.73
CA SER A 132 -11.18 -4.86 24.15
C SER A 132 -10.29 -6.04 24.59
N ASP A 133 -10.16 -7.06 23.76
CA ASP A 133 -9.34 -8.23 24.04
C ASP A 133 -8.04 -8.20 23.20
N HIS A 134 -6.91 -8.48 23.87
CA HIS A 134 -5.58 -8.46 23.27
C HIS A 134 -5.40 -9.51 22.16
N ARG A 135 -6.05 -10.68 22.28
CA ARG A 135 -5.95 -11.77 21.29
C ARG A 135 -6.64 -11.37 19.98
N TYR A 136 -7.82 -10.71 20.10
CA TYR A 136 -8.51 -10.18 18.94
C TYR A 136 -7.70 -9.05 18.27
N ALA A 137 -7.00 -8.21 19.05
CA ALA A 137 -6.12 -7.20 18.50
C ALA A 137 -4.98 -7.82 17.66
N ALA A 138 -4.35 -8.90 18.17
CA ALA A 138 -3.33 -9.64 17.42
C ALA A 138 -3.89 -10.30 16.16
N LEU A 139 -5.09 -10.89 16.24
CA LEU A 139 -5.75 -11.46 15.06
C LEU A 139 -6.04 -10.40 14.00
N LEU A 140 -6.59 -9.24 14.40
CA LEU A 140 -6.84 -8.12 13.50
C LEU A 140 -5.54 -7.62 12.86
N TYR A 141 -4.42 -7.64 13.60
CA TYR A 141 -3.10 -7.27 13.11
C TYR A 141 -2.63 -8.15 11.95
N VAL A 142 -2.84 -9.46 12.08
CA VAL A 142 -2.50 -10.42 11.02
C VAL A 142 -3.46 -10.29 9.83
N LEU A 143 -4.77 -10.15 10.08
CA LEU A 143 -5.77 -10.02 9.03
C LEU A 143 -5.59 -8.73 8.21
N ASP A 144 -5.28 -7.61 8.86
CA ASP A 144 -5.00 -6.35 8.14
C ASP A 144 -3.87 -6.52 7.13
N HIS A 145 -2.78 -7.15 7.56
CA HIS A 145 -1.64 -7.40 6.70
C HIS A 145 -1.98 -8.28 5.50
N LEU A 146 -2.84 -9.27 5.71
CA LEU A 146 -3.32 -10.17 4.66
C LEU A 146 -4.17 -9.42 3.63
N PHE A 147 -5.14 -8.60 4.07
CA PHE A 147 -5.95 -7.79 3.17
C PHE A 147 -5.11 -6.73 2.45
N PHE A 148 -4.20 -6.09 3.17
CA PHE A 148 -3.31 -5.08 2.59
C PHE A 148 -2.39 -5.65 1.50
N ALA A 149 -2.05 -6.93 1.54
CA ALA A 149 -1.29 -7.59 0.47
C ALA A 149 -2.04 -7.55 -0.89
N MET A 150 -3.37 -7.38 -0.89
CA MET A 150 -4.17 -7.21 -2.10
C MET A 150 -3.96 -5.85 -2.78
N ALA A 151 -3.34 -4.86 -2.10
CA ALA A 151 -2.95 -3.57 -2.69
C ALA A 151 -1.99 -3.71 -3.89
N ILE A 152 -1.40 -4.89 -4.12
CA ILE A 152 -0.70 -5.23 -5.36
C ILE A 152 -1.60 -4.95 -6.57
N ALA A 153 -2.92 -5.09 -6.43
CA ALA A 153 -3.89 -4.80 -7.49
C ALA A 153 -3.82 -3.34 -8.00
N ILE A 154 -3.43 -2.37 -7.15
CA ILE A 154 -3.22 -0.98 -7.58
C ILE A 154 -2.06 -0.88 -8.58
N LYS A 155 -0.98 -1.64 -8.33
CA LYS A 155 0.20 -1.64 -9.20
C LYS A 155 -0.09 -2.34 -10.52
N THR A 156 -0.78 -3.50 -10.49
CA THR A 156 -1.14 -4.24 -11.70
C THR A 156 -2.17 -3.49 -12.53
N TYR A 157 -3.13 -2.81 -11.89
CA TYR A 157 -4.05 -1.88 -12.56
C TYR A 157 -3.29 -0.79 -13.31
N PHE A 158 -2.35 -0.11 -12.63
CA PHE A 158 -1.56 0.93 -13.25
C PHE A 158 -0.72 0.42 -14.43
N GLN A 159 -0.06 -0.74 -14.28
CA GLN A 159 0.74 -1.33 -15.35
C GLN A 159 -0.08 -1.64 -16.63
N LYS A 160 -1.37 -1.94 -16.48
CA LYS A 160 -2.26 -2.22 -17.62
C LYS A 160 -2.73 -0.96 -18.34
N ILE A 161 -2.97 0.13 -17.61
CA ILE A 161 -3.49 1.38 -18.19
C ILE A 161 -2.41 2.35 -18.65
N ALA A 162 -1.18 2.21 -18.10
CA ALA A 162 -0.11 3.17 -18.33
C ALA A 162 0.50 3.03 -19.72
N ASP A 163 0.82 4.19 -20.32
CA ASP A 163 1.76 4.23 -21.42
C ASP A 163 3.11 3.66 -20.94
N PRO A 164 3.70 2.70 -21.66
CA PRO A 164 4.99 2.11 -21.28
C PRO A 164 6.10 3.14 -20.99
N ARG A 165 6.05 4.33 -21.63
CA ARG A 165 7.02 5.41 -21.41
C ARG A 165 6.82 6.15 -20.08
N ASP A 166 5.61 6.11 -19.51
CA ASP A 166 5.23 6.82 -18.30
C ASP A 166 5.41 5.97 -17.03
N ILE A 167 5.64 4.66 -17.14
CA ILE A 167 5.63 3.72 -16.01
C ILE A 167 6.60 4.15 -14.92
N SER A 168 7.87 4.41 -15.26
CA SER A 168 8.90 4.77 -14.29
C SER A 168 8.63 6.14 -13.64
N ALA A 169 8.31 7.14 -14.45
CA ALA A 169 8.04 8.50 -13.98
C ALA A 169 6.81 8.55 -13.06
N THR A 170 5.73 7.87 -13.43
CA THR A 170 4.50 7.81 -12.63
C THR A 170 4.65 6.96 -11.37
N ALA A 171 5.45 5.90 -11.41
CA ALA A 171 5.80 5.12 -10.22
C ALA A 171 6.54 5.99 -9.19
N ALA A 172 7.46 6.85 -9.63
CA ALA A 172 8.15 7.82 -8.76
C ALA A 172 7.16 8.83 -8.13
N VAL A 173 6.18 9.33 -8.90
CA VAL A 173 5.09 10.16 -8.36
C VAL A 173 4.31 9.41 -7.30
N GLY A 174 3.90 8.17 -7.58
CA GLY A 174 3.18 7.32 -6.63
C GLY A 174 3.98 7.10 -5.33
N PHE A 175 5.28 6.87 -5.44
CA PHE A 175 6.17 6.76 -4.28
C PHE A 175 6.18 8.05 -3.45
N THR A 176 6.30 9.21 -4.08
CA THR A 176 6.27 10.52 -3.41
C THR A 176 4.94 10.74 -2.70
N ILE A 177 3.81 10.47 -3.36
CA ILE A 177 2.46 10.59 -2.78
C ILE A 177 2.32 9.71 -1.53
N ASN A 178 2.80 8.48 -1.61
CA ASN A 178 2.78 7.54 -0.47
C ASN A 178 3.60 8.07 0.72
N HIS A 179 4.76 8.69 0.47
CA HIS A 179 5.61 9.26 1.51
C HIS A 179 5.04 10.55 2.12
N ILE A 180 4.37 11.38 1.33
CA ILE A 180 3.64 12.54 1.86
C ILE A 180 2.58 12.08 2.86
N ALA A 181 1.81 11.04 2.52
CA ALA A 181 0.85 10.44 3.43
C ALA A 181 1.54 9.85 4.68
N ALA A 182 2.71 9.23 4.50
CA ALA A 182 3.46 8.60 5.59
C ALA A 182 3.99 9.59 6.64
N VAL A 183 4.30 10.81 6.24
CA VAL A 183 4.81 11.85 7.15
C VAL A 183 3.67 12.69 7.73
N GLY A 184 2.75 13.15 6.89
CA GLY A 184 1.70 14.09 7.31
C GLY A 184 0.65 13.47 8.21
N LEU A 185 0.19 12.25 7.88
CA LEU A 185 -0.93 11.64 8.60
C LEU A 185 -0.60 11.25 10.05
N PRO A 186 0.54 10.62 10.37
CA PRO A 186 0.84 10.31 11.76
C PRO A 186 0.91 11.55 12.65
N ALA A 187 1.39 12.68 12.13
CA ALA A 187 1.44 13.93 12.89
C ALA A 187 0.03 14.43 13.24
N VAL A 188 -0.89 14.48 12.26
CA VAL A 188 -2.26 14.95 12.47
C VAL A 188 -3.05 13.95 13.33
N LEU A 189 -2.98 12.66 13.00
CA LEU A 189 -3.73 11.62 13.72
C LEU A 189 -3.15 11.38 15.11
N GLY A 190 -1.87 11.65 15.36
CA GLY A 190 -1.26 11.59 16.68
C GLY A 190 -1.90 12.58 17.66
N LEU A 191 -2.28 13.77 17.22
CA LEU A 191 -3.03 14.72 18.04
C LEU A 191 -4.42 14.19 18.40
N ILE A 192 -5.09 13.52 17.47
CA ILE A 192 -6.40 12.90 17.70
C ILE A 192 -6.27 11.68 18.62
N TRP A 193 -5.18 10.92 18.50
CA TRP A 193 -4.88 9.75 19.32
C TRP A 193 -4.88 10.07 20.81
N ILE A 194 -4.31 11.20 21.21
CA ILE A 194 -4.27 11.64 22.61
C ILE A 194 -5.68 11.78 23.18
N SER A 195 -6.66 12.15 22.35
CA SER A 195 -8.05 12.32 22.78
C SER A 195 -8.87 11.03 22.66
N SER A 196 -8.66 10.24 21.61
CA SER A 196 -9.42 9.02 21.38
C SER A 196 -8.77 8.10 20.36
N HIS A 197 -8.34 6.92 20.80
CA HIS A 197 -7.84 5.85 19.93
C HIS A 197 -8.89 5.39 18.91
N SER A 198 -10.15 5.27 19.34
CA SER A 198 -11.25 4.79 18.51
C SER A 198 -11.49 5.69 17.30
N VAL A 199 -11.39 7.01 17.48
CA VAL A 199 -11.59 7.98 16.39
C VAL A 199 -10.56 7.81 15.29
N VAL A 200 -9.30 7.54 15.62
CA VAL A 200 -8.24 7.31 14.63
C VAL A 200 -8.55 6.09 13.76
N PHE A 201 -9.02 4.99 14.36
CA PHE A 201 -9.41 3.81 13.60
C PHE A 201 -10.69 4.01 12.79
N LEU A 202 -11.66 4.77 13.30
CA LEU A 202 -12.86 5.14 12.52
C LEU A 202 -12.53 6.02 11.32
N ILE A 203 -11.55 6.92 11.45
CA ILE A 203 -11.01 7.66 10.30
C ILE A 203 -10.40 6.69 9.29
N GLY A 204 -9.64 5.70 9.75
CA GLY A 204 -9.12 4.62 8.90
C GLY A 204 -10.21 3.85 8.16
N ALA A 205 -11.30 3.50 8.86
CA ALA A 205 -12.47 2.87 8.24
C ALA A 205 -13.15 3.79 7.19
N GLY A 206 -13.28 5.09 7.50
CA GLY A 206 -13.78 6.09 6.56
C GLY A 206 -12.91 6.21 5.31
N MET A 207 -11.59 6.21 5.47
CA MET A 207 -10.65 6.21 4.33
C MET A 207 -10.74 4.93 3.51
N ALA A 208 -10.93 3.77 4.14
CA ALA A 208 -11.17 2.50 3.45
C ALA A 208 -12.50 2.53 2.68
N PHE A 209 -13.54 3.16 3.24
CA PHE A 209 -14.81 3.36 2.55
C PHE A 209 -14.68 4.27 1.33
N VAL A 210 -13.96 5.39 1.43
CA VAL A 210 -13.66 6.24 0.27
C VAL A 210 -12.88 5.45 -0.80
N SER A 211 -11.91 4.64 -0.39
CA SER A 211 -11.17 3.77 -1.32
C SER A 211 -12.08 2.74 -1.99
N LEU A 212 -13.07 2.21 -1.27
CA LEU A 212 -14.09 1.32 -1.84
C LEU A 212 -14.90 2.04 -2.93
N LEU A 213 -15.32 3.28 -2.69
CA LEU A 213 -16.01 4.07 -3.71
C LEU A 213 -15.13 4.31 -4.94
N LEU A 214 -13.85 4.66 -4.73
CA LEU A 214 -12.89 4.83 -5.82
C LEU A 214 -12.66 3.52 -6.60
N SER A 215 -12.68 2.36 -5.94
CA SER A 215 -12.50 1.06 -6.61
C SER A 215 -13.62 0.73 -7.61
N PHE A 216 -14.81 1.27 -7.42
CA PHE A 216 -15.88 1.13 -8.39
C PHE A 216 -15.64 1.88 -9.70
N LEU A 217 -14.75 2.87 -9.69
CA LEU A 217 -14.32 3.61 -10.90
C LEU A 217 -13.24 2.85 -11.69
N VAL A 218 -12.62 1.85 -11.12
CA VAL A 218 -11.65 0.99 -11.81
C VAL A 218 -12.38 0.15 -12.87
N PRO A 219 -11.94 0.12 -14.13
CA PRO A 219 -12.54 -0.73 -15.15
C PRO A 219 -12.48 -2.22 -14.79
N ARG A 220 -13.44 -2.99 -15.27
CA ARG A 220 -13.43 -4.48 -15.07
C ARG A 220 -12.27 -5.14 -15.81
N HIS A 221 -11.92 -4.59 -16.96
CA HIS A 221 -10.79 -5.00 -17.79
C HIS A 221 -9.96 -3.75 -18.09
N PRO A 222 -9.01 -3.40 -17.19
CA PRO A 222 -8.14 -2.27 -17.42
C PRO A 222 -7.27 -2.51 -18.64
N ASP A 223 -7.18 -1.52 -19.52
CA ASP A 223 -6.33 -1.55 -20.70
C ASP A 223 -5.83 -0.13 -21.02
N ALA A 224 -4.85 -0.01 -21.90
CA ALA A 224 -4.28 1.27 -22.27
C ALA A 224 -5.36 2.22 -22.84
N GLY A 225 -5.49 3.40 -22.22
CA GLY A 225 -6.54 4.38 -22.56
C GLY A 225 -7.89 4.17 -21.89
N MET A 226 -8.02 3.13 -21.04
CA MET A 226 -9.20 2.89 -20.20
C MET A 226 -8.87 3.07 -18.73
N GLU A 227 -8.48 4.27 -18.34
CA GLU A 227 -8.04 4.55 -16.96
C GLU A 227 -9.19 4.51 -15.95
N THR A 228 -10.41 4.87 -16.38
CA THR A 228 -11.62 4.85 -15.54
C THR A 228 -12.80 4.33 -16.33
N ILE A 229 -13.84 3.87 -15.63
CA ILE A 229 -15.12 3.62 -16.29
C ILE A 229 -15.69 4.93 -16.82
N ASP A 230 -16.34 4.88 -17.99
CA ASP A 230 -17.09 6.01 -18.53
C ASP A 230 -18.28 6.32 -17.60
N ILE A 231 -18.20 7.43 -16.90
CA ILE A 231 -19.34 7.97 -16.14
C ILE A 231 -20.13 8.81 -17.12
N PRO A 232 -21.41 8.48 -17.42
CA PRO A 232 -22.25 9.32 -18.24
C PRO A 232 -22.32 10.72 -17.62
N GLY A 233 -21.81 11.75 -18.32
CA GLY A 233 -21.72 13.12 -17.84
C GLY A 233 -20.36 13.64 -17.47
N PHE A 234 -19.36 12.77 -17.24
CA PHE A 234 -17.96 13.16 -16.96
C PHE A 234 -17.02 12.71 -18.10
N ARG A 235 -17.35 13.11 -19.32
CA ARG A 235 -16.41 12.96 -20.44
C ARG A 235 -15.27 13.94 -20.23
N SER A 236 -14.11 13.44 -19.81
CA SER A 236 -12.88 14.21 -19.93
C SER A 236 -12.70 14.58 -21.39
N SER A 237 -12.53 15.86 -21.66
CA SER A 237 -12.30 16.46 -22.99
C SER A 237 -11.07 15.91 -23.73
N GLN A 238 -10.39 14.92 -23.18
CA GLN A 238 -9.14 14.35 -23.68
C GLN A 238 -9.31 13.19 -24.68
N THR A 239 -10.47 12.51 -24.69
CA THR A 239 -10.69 11.40 -25.63
C THR A 239 -10.89 11.88 -27.08
N LYS A 240 -11.20 13.17 -27.29
CA LYS A 240 -11.33 13.73 -28.65
C LYS A 240 -9.98 14.02 -29.32
N ALA A 241 -8.95 14.38 -28.54
CA ALA A 241 -7.63 14.71 -29.11
C ALA A 241 -6.82 13.46 -29.51
N ALA A 242 -7.04 12.32 -28.86
CA ALA A 242 -6.33 11.08 -29.16
C ALA A 242 -6.87 10.30 -30.37
N ARG A 243 -8.02 10.68 -30.94
CA ARG A 243 -8.58 10.09 -32.17
C ARG A 243 -8.27 10.87 -33.44
N GLN A 244 -7.54 12.00 -33.35
CA GLN A 244 -7.18 12.86 -34.47
C GLN A 244 -5.67 12.86 -34.78
N LEU A 245 -4.88 12.01 -34.16
CA LEU A 245 -3.49 11.69 -34.50
C LEU A 245 -3.34 10.19 -34.83
#